data_d8cc8ffbaecf909cb3464d64b2c904da
#
_entry.id   d8cc8ffbaecf909cb3464d64b2c904da
#
_cell.length_a   1.000
_cell.length_b   1.000
_cell.length_c   1.000
_cell.angle_alpha   90.00
_cell.angle_beta   90.00
_cell.angle_gamma   90.00
#
_symmetry.space_group_name_H-M   'P 1'
#
loop_
_entity.id
_entity.type
_entity.pdbx_description
1 polymer ?
#
loop_
_entity_poly.entity_id
_entity_poly.type
_entity_poly.pdbx_seq_one_letter_code
_entity_poly.pdbx_strand_id
1 'polypeptide(L)'
;MKTNRTYAGIAEEYSKLETSKVVLIPVPFDGTSTWQKGADKGAEAFLKASENMELYDIETNSEVYKEGIYLADAVTENSSPEAMVEAVHEVTKRFINKNKFVTLFGGEHSISIGSIKAFNEYYNNLTVLHIDAHADLRKEYNGSSCNHACAVYEANQNTNLVQVGIRSMDVSETRVMNKDKVFFAHKMATNEYWMDDVIDQLTGNVFITFDLDALDPSIMPSTGTPEPGGLFWYETLEFLQKVFKAKNVVGFDIVELCPNPSEKSSDFLAAKLYYKMLSYKFSLKDDDYEEDENNDSPFNKLSKFRDNDEY
;
A
#
# COMPACT_ATOMS: atom_id res chain seq x y z
N MET A 1 13.63 -21.39 -18.07
CA MET A 1 13.16 -22.35 -17.04
C MET A 1 12.12 -21.60 -16.22
N LYS A 2 10.86 -22.10 -16.17
CA LYS A 2 9.91 -21.58 -15.16
C LYS A 2 10.53 -21.94 -13.81
N THR A 3 10.95 -20.96 -13.07
CA THR A 3 11.33 -21.17 -11.68
C THR A 3 10.03 -21.50 -10.93
N ASN A 4 9.95 -22.66 -10.28
CA ASN A 4 8.83 -23.01 -9.38
C ASN A 4 8.89 -22.15 -8.10
N ARG A 5 9.16 -20.85 -8.24
CA ARG A 5 9.21 -19.93 -7.12
C ARG A 5 7.79 -19.63 -6.66
N THR A 6 7.57 -19.75 -5.38
CA THR A 6 6.32 -19.33 -4.73
C THR A 6 6.57 -18.07 -3.89
N TYR A 7 5.52 -17.30 -3.57
CA TYR A 7 5.65 -16.24 -2.60
C TYR A 7 6.12 -16.81 -1.25
N ALA A 8 7.09 -16.18 -0.62
CA ALA A 8 7.63 -16.56 0.70
C ALA A 8 8.06 -18.04 0.83
N GLY A 9 8.30 -18.75 -0.28
CA GLY A 9 8.64 -20.17 -0.24
C GLY A 9 7.51 -21.08 0.26
N ILE A 10 6.25 -20.63 0.25
CA ILE A 10 5.11 -21.46 0.69
C ILE A 10 4.95 -22.71 -0.14
N ALA A 11 4.39 -23.75 0.47
CA ALA A 11 4.17 -25.04 -0.17
C ALA A 11 3.29 -24.92 -1.43
N GLU A 12 3.49 -25.82 -2.39
CA GLU A 12 2.80 -25.81 -3.69
C GLU A 12 1.28 -25.82 -3.54
N GLU A 13 0.73 -26.46 -2.53
CA GLU A 13 -0.70 -26.54 -2.27
C GLU A 13 -1.34 -25.16 -1.98
N TYR A 14 -0.57 -24.19 -1.45
CA TYR A 14 -1.01 -22.82 -1.18
C TYR A 14 -0.62 -21.83 -2.29
N SER A 15 -0.04 -22.29 -3.39
CA SER A 15 0.45 -21.40 -4.44
C SER A 15 -0.15 -21.67 -5.83
N LYS A 16 -1.17 -22.55 -5.94
CA LYS A 16 -1.85 -22.85 -7.20
C LYS A 16 -2.90 -21.80 -7.51
N LEU A 17 -2.95 -21.31 -8.75
CA LEU A 17 -3.94 -20.31 -9.17
C LEU A 17 -5.39 -20.74 -8.87
N GLU A 18 -5.69 -22.02 -9.08
CA GLU A 18 -7.05 -22.56 -8.93
C GLU A 18 -7.57 -22.43 -7.50
N THR A 19 -6.72 -22.67 -6.52
CA THR A 19 -7.09 -22.73 -5.09
C THR A 19 -6.76 -21.45 -4.32
N SER A 20 -5.83 -20.62 -4.81
CA SER A 20 -5.43 -19.39 -4.15
C SER A 20 -6.52 -18.32 -4.21
N LYS A 21 -6.78 -17.66 -3.09
CA LYS A 21 -7.63 -16.45 -3.05
C LYS A 21 -6.89 -15.21 -3.54
N VAL A 22 -5.59 -15.13 -3.26
CA VAL A 22 -4.73 -13.99 -3.59
C VAL A 22 -3.92 -14.26 -4.85
N VAL A 23 -3.77 -13.23 -5.67
CA VAL A 23 -2.80 -13.17 -6.76
C VAL A 23 -1.86 -12.00 -6.52
N LEU A 24 -0.56 -12.28 -6.50
CA LEU A 24 0.50 -11.29 -6.45
C LEU A 24 1.11 -11.14 -7.84
N ILE A 25 1.07 -9.92 -8.39
CA ILE A 25 1.63 -9.57 -9.70
C ILE A 25 2.87 -8.70 -9.50
N PRO A 26 4.09 -9.20 -9.75
CA PRO A 26 5.28 -8.37 -9.77
C PRO A 26 5.31 -7.48 -11.02
N VAL A 27 5.67 -6.19 -10.86
CA VAL A 27 5.80 -5.24 -11.97
C VAL A 27 7.15 -4.51 -11.88
N PRO A 28 8.25 -5.11 -12.36
CA PRO A 28 9.59 -4.55 -12.27
C PRO A 28 9.82 -3.44 -13.32
N PHE A 29 9.22 -2.27 -13.11
CA PHE A 29 9.33 -1.14 -14.02
C PHE A 29 9.95 0.07 -13.31
N ASP A 30 10.92 0.72 -13.96
CA ASP A 30 11.54 1.99 -13.54
C ASP A 30 11.85 2.86 -14.76
N GLY A 31 10.79 3.16 -15.53
CA GLY A 31 10.91 3.97 -16.75
C GLY A 31 10.94 5.46 -16.47
N THR A 32 10.23 5.93 -15.43
CA THR A 32 9.95 7.35 -15.26
C THR A 32 10.56 8.01 -14.03
N SER A 33 11.18 7.26 -13.10
CA SER A 33 11.84 7.82 -11.90
C SER A 33 12.86 8.91 -12.25
N THR A 34 12.86 9.99 -11.47
CA THR A 34 13.64 11.20 -11.78
C THR A 34 14.89 11.39 -10.94
N TRP A 35 14.91 10.90 -9.69
CA TRP A 35 16.06 11.08 -8.78
C TRP A 35 16.85 9.78 -8.64
N GLN A 36 16.35 8.80 -7.95
CA GLN A 36 17.06 7.54 -7.73
C GLN A 36 16.44 6.43 -8.60
N LYS A 37 17.28 5.73 -9.36
CA LYS A 37 16.89 4.56 -10.15
C LYS A 37 17.11 3.27 -9.36
N GLY A 38 16.28 2.25 -9.63
CA GLY A 38 16.42 0.93 -9.03
C GLY A 38 15.11 0.34 -8.53
N ALA A 39 13.98 1.04 -8.69
CA ALA A 39 12.66 0.53 -8.34
C ALA A 39 12.27 -0.73 -9.15
N ASP A 40 12.84 -0.93 -10.35
CA ASP A 40 12.71 -2.16 -11.14
C ASP A 40 13.21 -3.42 -10.40
N LYS A 41 14.05 -3.26 -9.37
CA LYS A 41 14.58 -4.34 -8.53
C LYS A 41 13.75 -4.57 -7.26
N GLY A 42 12.78 -3.69 -7.00
CA GLY A 42 11.96 -3.71 -5.78
C GLY A 42 11.21 -5.02 -5.61
N ALA A 43 10.51 -5.47 -6.65
CA ALA A 43 9.74 -6.71 -6.60
C ALA A 43 10.61 -7.95 -6.30
N GLU A 44 11.82 -8.02 -6.86
CA GLU A 44 12.74 -9.14 -6.59
C GLU A 44 13.30 -9.08 -5.14
N ALA A 45 13.64 -7.88 -4.65
CA ALA A 45 14.12 -7.69 -3.29
C ALA A 45 13.04 -8.03 -2.25
N PHE A 46 11.82 -7.59 -2.49
CA PHE A 46 10.63 -7.94 -1.70
C PHE A 46 10.40 -9.45 -1.65
N LEU A 47 10.36 -10.13 -2.80
CA LEU A 47 10.16 -11.57 -2.85
C LEU A 47 11.27 -12.33 -2.11
N LYS A 48 12.52 -11.88 -2.24
CA LYS A 48 13.65 -12.47 -1.52
C LYS A 48 13.56 -12.23 -0.01
N ALA A 49 13.13 -11.07 0.42
CA ALA A 49 12.91 -10.76 1.82
C ALA A 49 11.76 -11.62 2.39
N SER A 50 10.68 -11.80 1.64
CA SER A 50 9.53 -12.61 2.07
C SER A 50 9.88 -14.07 2.38
N GLU A 51 10.88 -14.63 1.71
CA GLU A 51 11.37 -16.01 1.96
C GLU A 51 12.04 -16.17 3.35
N ASN A 52 12.31 -15.07 4.05
CA ASN A 52 13.03 -15.06 5.33
C ASN A 52 12.20 -14.52 6.50
N MET A 53 10.92 -14.22 6.29
CA MET A 53 10.05 -13.73 7.36
C MET A 53 9.22 -14.84 7.99
N GLU A 54 8.86 -14.67 9.25
CA GLU A 54 7.88 -15.54 9.90
C GLU A 54 6.47 -15.31 9.32
N LEU A 55 5.77 -16.41 9.01
CA LEU A 55 4.44 -16.40 8.38
C LEU A 55 3.29 -16.50 9.37
N TYR A 56 3.56 -16.62 10.67
CA TYR A 56 2.55 -16.46 11.71
C TYR A 56 2.45 -14.97 12.08
N ASP A 57 1.27 -14.40 11.90
CA ASP A 57 0.98 -13.04 12.32
C ASP A 57 0.45 -13.04 13.76
N ILE A 58 1.23 -12.47 14.67
CA ILE A 58 0.93 -12.46 16.11
C ILE A 58 -0.32 -11.61 16.41
N GLU A 59 -0.48 -10.48 15.71
CA GLU A 59 -1.56 -9.53 15.97
C GLU A 59 -2.92 -10.08 15.57
N THR A 60 -3.00 -10.72 14.39
CA THR A 60 -4.24 -11.33 13.92
C THR A 60 -4.38 -12.81 14.33
N ASN A 61 -3.38 -13.36 15.03
CA ASN A 61 -3.32 -14.77 15.43
C ASN A 61 -3.59 -15.71 14.25
N SER A 62 -2.91 -15.49 13.13
CA SER A 62 -3.21 -16.15 11.86
C SER A 62 -1.99 -16.50 11.03
N GLU A 63 -2.20 -17.41 10.08
CA GLU A 63 -1.25 -17.80 9.04
C GLU A 63 -1.92 -17.58 7.68
N VAL A 64 -2.03 -16.30 7.28
CA VAL A 64 -2.83 -15.88 6.11
C VAL A 64 -2.37 -16.51 4.79
N TYR A 65 -1.13 -16.99 4.67
CA TYR A 65 -0.67 -17.70 3.48
C TYR A 65 -1.51 -18.95 3.17
N LYS A 66 -2.19 -19.53 4.16
CA LYS A 66 -3.09 -20.69 3.98
C LYS A 66 -4.34 -20.38 3.15
N GLU A 67 -4.69 -19.10 2.97
CA GLU A 67 -5.72 -18.65 2.02
C GLU A 67 -5.28 -18.84 0.55
N GLY A 68 -4.01 -19.16 0.34
CA GLY A 68 -3.38 -19.35 -0.94
C GLY A 68 -2.96 -18.03 -1.59
N ILE A 69 -1.67 -17.96 -1.99
CA ILE A 69 -1.08 -16.81 -2.67
C ILE A 69 -0.40 -17.31 -3.95
N TYR A 70 -1.04 -17.06 -5.08
CA TYR A 70 -0.48 -17.37 -6.39
C TYR A 70 0.46 -16.24 -6.83
N LEU A 71 1.73 -16.56 -7.04
CA LEU A 71 2.69 -15.65 -7.65
C LEU A 71 2.56 -15.70 -9.17
N ALA A 72 2.04 -14.63 -9.77
CA ALA A 72 1.89 -14.53 -11.21
C ALA A 72 3.24 -14.29 -11.91
N ASP A 73 3.30 -14.56 -13.21
CA ASP A 73 4.42 -14.10 -14.04
C ASP A 73 4.51 -12.57 -13.97
N ALA A 74 5.73 -12.04 -13.86
CA ALA A 74 5.94 -10.60 -13.79
C ALA A 74 5.51 -9.91 -15.09
N VAL A 75 4.94 -8.70 -14.96
CA VAL A 75 4.71 -7.82 -16.11
C VAL A 75 6.04 -7.15 -16.46
N THR A 76 6.64 -7.59 -17.55
CA THR A 76 7.99 -7.15 -17.99
C THR A 76 7.95 -6.23 -19.20
N GLU A 77 6.76 -5.72 -19.56
CA GLU A 77 6.64 -4.72 -20.63
C GLU A 77 7.34 -3.43 -20.23
N ASN A 78 8.29 -2.99 -21.03
CA ASN A 78 9.14 -1.82 -20.75
C ASN A 78 9.49 -1.01 -22.00
N SER A 79 8.77 -1.21 -23.11
CA SER A 79 9.00 -0.48 -24.35
C SER A 79 8.59 0.99 -24.26
N SER A 80 7.58 1.30 -23.46
CA SER A 80 7.19 2.65 -23.07
C SER A 80 6.36 2.61 -21.78
N PRO A 81 6.22 3.75 -21.06
CA PRO A 81 5.33 3.84 -19.91
C PRO A 81 3.88 3.48 -20.25
N GLU A 82 3.38 3.92 -21.40
CA GLU A 82 2.02 3.64 -21.88
C GLU A 82 1.81 2.14 -22.14
N ALA A 83 2.78 1.48 -22.75
CA ALA A 83 2.71 0.03 -23.00
C ALA A 83 2.73 -0.77 -21.68
N MET A 84 3.54 -0.34 -20.72
CA MET A 84 3.57 -0.94 -19.37
C MET A 84 2.22 -0.76 -18.67
N VAL A 85 1.66 0.45 -18.65
CA VAL A 85 0.34 0.73 -18.03
C VAL A 85 -0.74 -0.16 -18.64
N GLU A 86 -0.77 -0.31 -19.96
CA GLU A 86 -1.76 -1.17 -20.63
C GLU A 86 -1.54 -2.66 -20.28
N ALA A 87 -0.29 -3.13 -20.22
CA ALA A 87 0.00 -4.50 -19.83
C ALA A 87 -0.41 -4.78 -18.36
N VAL A 88 -0.18 -3.84 -17.45
CA VAL A 88 -0.65 -3.95 -16.05
C VAL A 88 -2.18 -3.98 -15.98
N HIS A 89 -2.86 -3.09 -16.71
CA HIS A 89 -4.31 -3.05 -16.79
C HIS A 89 -4.88 -4.42 -17.21
N GLU A 90 -4.41 -4.96 -18.34
CA GLU A 90 -4.91 -6.23 -18.88
C GLU A 90 -4.67 -7.42 -17.94
N VAL A 91 -3.48 -7.49 -17.32
CA VAL A 91 -3.16 -8.58 -16.39
C VAL A 91 -4.01 -8.48 -15.12
N THR A 92 -4.17 -7.27 -14.56
CA THR A 92 -4.99 -7.02 -13.37
C THR A 92 -6.44 -7.40 -13.63
N LYS A 93 -7.03 -6.91 -14.72
CA LYS A 93 -8.39 -7.20 -15.15
C LYS A 93 -8.65 -8.70 -15.33
N ARG A 94 -7.68 -9.43 -15.91
CA ARG A 94 -7.77 -10.88 -16.09
C ARG A 94 -7.96 -11.63 -14.77
N PHE A 95 -7.29 -11.20 -13.69
CA PHE A 95 -7.39 -11.86 -12.39
C PHE A 95 -8.59 -11.38 -11.58
N ILE A 96 -8.98 -10.12 -11.68
CA ILE A 96 -10.25 -9.62 -11.11
C ILE A 96 -11.44 -10.41 -11.68
N ASN A 97 -11.48 -10.64 -13.00
CA ASN A 97 -12.51 -11.43 -13.65
C ASN A 97 -12.53 -12.92 -13.24
N LYS A 98 -11.48 -13.40 -12.58
CA LYS A 98 -11.42 -14.73 -11.96
C LYS A 98 -11.80 -14.71 -10.47
N ASN A 99 -12.36 -13.60 -9.99
CA ASN A 99 -12.72 -13.37 -8.58
C ASN A 99 -11.54 -13.56 -7.63
N LYS A 100 -10.35 -13.15 -8.02
CA LYS A 100 -9.16 -13.17 -7.17
C LYS A 100 -9.01 -11.83 -6.47
N PHE A 101 -8.52 -11.88 -5.23
CA PHE A 101 -8.01 -10.69 -4.56
C PHE A 101 -6.65 -10.35 -5.18
N VAL A 102 -6.63 -9.29 -5.98
CA VAL A 102 -5.45 -8.95 -6.78
C VAL A 102 -4.59 -7.93 -6.05
N THR A 103 -3.31 -8.26 -5.94
CA THR A 103 -2.29 -7.38 -5.37
C THR A 103 -1.14 -7.24 -6.35
N LEU A 104 -0.48 -6.08 -6.34
CA LEU A 104 0.70 -5.85 -7.15
C LEU A 104 1.87 -5.43 -6.24
N PHE A 105 3.07 -5.79 -6.66
CA PHE A 105 4.28 -5.21 -6.08
C PHE A 105 5.11 -4.59 -7.20
N GLY A 106 5.22 -3.27 -7.17
CA GLY A 106 5.80 -2.51 -8.25
C GLY A 106 7.30 -2.34 -8.16
N GLY A 107 7.71 -1.74 -9.19
CA GLY A 107 8.56 -0.71 -9.55
C GLY A 107 8.11 0.67 -9.05
N GLU A 108 8.28 1.67 -9.90
CA GLU A 108 7.88 3.04 -9.59
C GLU A 108 6.37 3.25 -9.77
N HIS A 109 5.86 4.36 -9.25
CA HIS A 109 4.43 4.55 -9.01
C HIS A 109 3.53 4.57 -10.27
N SER A 110 4.07 4.78 -11.48
CA SER A 110 3.25 4.77 -12.71
C SER A 110 2.55 3.43 -12.98
N ILE A 111 3.01 2.34 -12.36
CA ILE A 111 2.36 1.03 -12.51
C ILE A 111 0.93 1.03 -12.00
N SER A 112 0.65 1.88 -11.00
CA SER A 112 -0.65 1.98 -10.36
C SER A 112 -1.73 2.59 -11.28
N ILE A 113 -1.35 3.33 -12.32
CA ILE A 113 -2.30 3.83 -13.33
C ILE A 113 -3.07 2.67 -13.96
N GLY A 114 -2.37 1.58 -14.33
CA GLY A 114 -2.98 0.41 -14.96
C GLY A 114 -3.84 -0.40 -13.99
N SER A 115 -3.38 -0.64 -12.75
CA SER A 115 -4.15 -1.35 -11.74
C SER A 115 -5.41 -0.59 -11.36
N ILE A 116 -5.30 0.71 -11.04
CA ILE A 116 -6.44 1.57 -10.69
C ILE A 116 -7.50 1.56 -11.79
N LYS A 117 -7.09 1.69 -13.06
CA LYS A 117 -8.00 1.63 -14.21
C LYS A 117 -8.80 0.31 -14.22
N ALA A 118 -8.13 -0.83 -14.03
CA ALA A 118 -8.77 -2.13 -14.02
C ALA A 118 -9.77 -2.29 -12.87
N PHE A 119 -9.42 -1.83 -11.66
CA PHE A 119 -10.32 -1.86 -10.52
C PHE A 119 -11.51 -0.92 -10.69
N ASN A 120 -11.31 0.29 -11.24
CA ASN A 120 -12.40 1.24 -11.49
C ASN A 120 -13.38 0.77 -12.57
N GLU A 121 -12.93 0.00 -13.56
CA GLU A 121 -13.81 -0.63 -14.55
C GLU A 121 -14.70 -1.73 -13.95
N TYR A 122 -14.26 -2.37 -12.88
CA TYR A 122 -14.96 -3.51 -12.28
C TYR A 122 -15.83 -3.13 -11.08
N TYR A 123 -15.37 -2.22 -10.23
CA TYR A 123 -16.04 -1.83 -8.99
C TYR A 123 -16.73 -0.48 -9.12
N ASN A 124 -18.05 -0.44 -8.88
CA ASN A 124 -18.77 0.83 -8.80
C ASN A 124 -18.41 1.59 -7.52
N ASN A 125 -18.37 2.91 -7.60
CA ASN A 125 -18.06 3.79 -6.47
C ASN A 125 -16.74 3.42 -5.77
N LEU A 126 -15.69 3.20 -6.55
CA LEU A 126 -14.37 2.90 -6.02
C LEU A 126 -13.77 4.13 -5.33
N THR A 127 -13.25 3.94 -4.13
CA THR A 127 -12.25 4.85 -3.55
C THR A 127 -10.87 4.33 -3.91
N VAL A 128 -10.02 5.22 -4.39
CA VAL A 128 -8.56 5.02 -4.41
C VAL A 128 -8.01 5.69 -3.17
N LEU A 129 -7.52 4.88 -2.22
CA LEU A 129 -6.80 5.36 -1.05
C LEU A 129 -5.32 5.40 -1.40
N HIS A 130 -4.81 6.60 -1.60
CA HIS A 130 -3.42 6.88 -1.96
C HIS A 130 -2.63 7.27 -0.70
N ILE A 131 -1.69 6.42 -0.30
CA ILE A 131 -0.84 6.62 0.86
C ILE A 131 0.56 6.90 0.35
N ASP A 132 1.07 8.15 0.51
CA ASP A 132 2.22 8.65 -0.23
C ASP A 132 2.79 9.93 0.43
N ALA A 133 4.05 10.21 0.20
CA ALA A 133 4.65 11.52 0.47
C ALA A 133 4.24 12.57 -0.57
N HIS A 134 4.05 12.13 -1.82
CA HIS A 134 3.84 12.98 -3.00
C HIS A 134 2.36 13.04 -3.40
N ALA A 135 1.95 14.14 -4.06
CA ALA A 135 0.57 14.26 -4.52
C ALA A 135 0.26 13.47 -5.80
N ASP A 136 1.23 13.30 -6.68
CA ASP A 136 1.17 12.57 -7.94
C ASP A 136 -0.02 12.91 -8.84
N LEU A 137 -0.39 14.21 -8.81
CA LEU A 137 -1.55 14.77 -9.49
C LEU A 137 -1.17 15.58 -10.75
N ARG A 138 0.06 15.43 -11.26
CA ARG A 138 0.41 16.09 -12.51
C ARG A 138 -0.35 15.44 -13.67
N LYS A 139 -0.90 16.27 -14.55
CA LYS A 139 -1.58 15.76 -15.75
C LYS A 139 -0.60 15.09 -16.72
N GLU A 140 0.62 15.62 -16.77
CA GLU A 140 1.71 15.15 -17.60
C GLU A 140 3.04 15.54 -16.95
N TYR A 141 4.04 14.67 -17.06
CA TYR A 141 5.38 14.96 -16.61
C TYR A 141 6.40 14.33 -17.57
N ASN A 142 7.44 15.10 -17.97
CA ASN A 142 8.46 14.69 -18.94
C ASN A 142 7.89 14.13 -20.27
N GLY A 143 6.74 14.66 -20.73
CA GLY A 143 6.13 14.29 -22.01
C GLY A 143 5.25 13.04 -21.97
N SER A 144 4.93 12.49 -20.78
CA SER A 144 4.01 11.38 -20.65
C SER A 144 3.03 11.62 -19.49
N SER A 145 1.78 11.22 -19.67
CA SER A 145 0.78 11.10 -18.60
C SER A 145 0.89 9.78 -17.84
N CYS A 146 1.61 8.78 -18.39
CA CYS A 146 1.94 7.52 -17.75
C CYS A 146 3.29 7.64 -17.01
N ASN A 147 3.34 8.47 -15.97
CA ASN A 147 4.55 8.83 -15.24
C ASN A 147 4.27 8.72 -13.73
N HIS A 148 5.31 8.41 -12.91
CA HIS A 148 5.15 8.31 -11.45
C HIS A 148 4.47 9.56 -10.86
N ALA A 149 4.88 10.77 -11.27
CA ALA A 149 4.28 12.03 -10.80
C ALA A 149 2.84 12.28 -11.31
N CYS A 150 2.27 11.33 -12.07
CA CYS A 150 0.91 11.35 -12.61
C CYS A 150 0.07 10.17 -12.12
N ALA A 151 0.60 9.37 -11.20
CA ALA A 151 0.07 8.06 -10.82
C ALA A 151 -1.42 8.06 -10.48
N VAL A 152 -1.91 9.12 -9.84
CA VAL A 152 -3.31 9.21 -9.41
C VAL A 152 -4.09 10.34 -10.08
N TYR A 153 -3.55 10.97 -11.15
CA TYR A 153 -4.27 12.04 -11.85
C TYR A 153 -5.59 11.56 -12.45
N GLU A 154 -5.58 10.45 -13.18
CA GLU A 154 -6.81 9.87 -13.76
C GLU A 154 -7.76 9.36 -12.67
N ALA A 155 -7.25 8.81 -11.57
CA ALA A 155 -8.05 8.42 -10.41
C ALA A 155 -8.80 9.61 -9.80
N ASN A 156 -8.13 10.77 -9.69
CA ASN A 156 -8.74 12.00 -9.20
C ASN A 156 -9.92 12.51 -10.07
N GLN A 157 -9.94 12.15 -11.35
CA GLN A 157 -11.03 12.54 -12.26
C GLN A 157 -12.19 11.54 -12.25
N ASN A 158 -11.91 10.25 -12.02
CA ASN A 158 -12.84 9.16 -12.34
C ASN A 158 -13.24 8.33 -11.12
N THR A 159 -12.65 8.57 -9.94
CA THR A 159 -12.91 7.82 -8.70
C THR A 159 -13.08 8.77 -7.50
N ASN A 160 -13.37 8.21 -6.35
CA ASN A 160 -13.21 8.92 -5.09
C ASN A 160 -11.73 8.81 -4.65
N LEU A 161 -10.89 9.78 -4.99
CA LEU A 161 -9.50 9.82 -4.54
C LEU A 161 -9.40 10.41 -3.13
N VAL A 162 -8.78 9.68 -2.20
CA VAL A 162 -8.44 10.15 -0.85
C VAL A 162 -6.93 9.95 -0.65
N GLN A 163 -6.21 11.00 -0.29
CA GLN A 163 -4.76 11.03 -0.19
C GLN A 163 -4.29 11.23 1.25
N VAL A 164 -3.32 10.43 1.70
CA VAL A 164 -2.84 10.40 3.09
C VAL A 164 -1.31 10.48 3.13
N GLY A 165 -0.77 11.35 3.98
CA GLY A 165 0.67 11.48 4.19
C GLY A 165 1.34 12.54 3.33
N ILE A 166 0.59 13.25 2.48
CA ILE A 166 1.13 14.18 1.49
C ILE A 166 1.92 15.31 2.16
N ARG A 167 3.16 15.50 1.72
CA ARG A 167 4.08 16.51 2.24
C ARG A 167 5.03 17.12 1.20
N SER A 168 4.96 16.60 -0.05
CA SER A 168 5.72 17.12 -1.18
C SER A 168 4.83 17.17 -2.43
N MET A 169 4.83 18.31 -3.14
CA MET A 169 4.01 18.49 -4.34
C MET A 169 4.43 19.71 -5.13
N ASP A 170 4.10 19.74 -6.41
CA ASP A 170 4.21 20.95 -7.22
C ASP A 170 3.01 21.87 -7.06
N VAL A 171 3.21 23.18 -7.15
CA VAL A 171 2.14 24.16 -6.99
C VAL A 171 1.01 23.99 -8.02
N SER A 172 1.29 23.44 -9.20
CA SER A 172 0.27 23.21 -10.23
C SER A 172 -0.78 22.18 -9.80
N GLU A 173 -0.39 21.21 -8.95
CA GLU A 173 -1.26 20.15 -8.45
C GLU A 173 -2.35 20.68 -7.50
N THR A 174 -2.09 21.82 -6.84
CA THR A 174 -3.09 22.51 -5.99
C THR A 174 -4.37 22.92 -6.73
N ARG A 175 -4.31 22.98 -8.07
CA ARG A 175 -5.44 23.39 -8.92
C ARG A 175 -6.40 22.25 -9.22
N VAL A 176 -5.92 21.01 -9.11
CA VAL A 176 -6.70 19.81 -9.46
C VAL A 176 -7.05 18.96 -8.25
N MET A 177 -6.30 19.11 -7.14
CA MET A 177 -6.54 18.36 -5.91
C MET A 177 -7.86 18.73 -5.26
N ASN A 178 -8.56 17.76 -4.69
CA ASN A 178 -9.67 18.00 -3.76
C ASN A 178 -9.12 18.15 -2.34
N LYS A 179 -8.98 19.41 -1.88
CA LYS A 179 -8.35 19.75 -0.60
C LYS A 179 -9.04 19.12 0.63
N ASP A 180 -10.32 18.78 0.53
CA ASP A 180 -11.08 18.16 1.61
C ASP A 180 -10.79 16.66 1.75
N LYS A 181 -10.11 16.08 0.75
CA LYS A 181 -9.73 14.66 0.70
C LYS A 181 -8.22 14.44 0.70
N VAL A 182 -7.44 15.47 1.01
CA VAL A 182 -5.98 15.38 1.16
C VAL A 182 -5.58 15.60 2.60
N PHE A 183 -5.04 14.58 3.21
CA PHE A 183 -4.55 14.58 4.58
C PHE A 183 -3.04 14.82 4.57
N PHE A 184 -2.67 16.08 4.75
CA PHE A 184 -1.28 16.50 4.77
C PHE A 184 -0.58 16.03 6.04
N ALA A 185 0.63 15.47 5.92
CA ALA A 185 1.38 14.92 7.05
C ALA A 185 1.53 15.90 8.23
N HIS A 186 1.84 17.18 7.96
CA HIS A 186 1.98 18.18 9.03
C HIS A 186 0.66 18.49 9.77
N LYS A 187 -0.51 18.26 9.15
CA LYS A 187 -1.81 18.39 9.81
C LYS A 187 -2.17 17.13 10.59
N MET A 188 -1.85 15.96 10.02
CA MET A 188 -2.04 14.66 10.70
C MET A 188 -1.26 14.63 12.01
N ALA A 189 -0.02 15.12 12.04
CA ALA A 189 0.81 15.18 13.24
C ALA A 189 0.20 15.95 14.43
N THR A 190 -0.85 16.74 14.23
CA THR A 190 -1.53 17.54 15.24
C THR A 190 -3.02 17.23 15.38
N ASN A 191 -3.53 16.25 14.65
CA ASN A 191 -4.93 15.80 14.68
C ASN A 191 -5.00 14.35 15.16
N GLU A 192 -5.45 14.12 16.36
CA GLU A 192 -5.59 12.76 16.94
C GLU A 192 -6.68 11.92 16.23
N TYR A 193 -7.61 12.56 15.53
CA TYR A 193 -8.74 11.90 14.84
C TYR A 193 -8.52 11.72 13.33
N TRP A 194 -7.32 12.01 12.81
CA TRP A 194 -7.06 12.00 11.37
C TRP A 194 -7.41 10.65 10.70
N MET A 195 -7.22 9.53 11.38
CA MET A 195 -7.55 8.21 10.83
C MET A 195 -9.06 8.05 10.61
N ASP A 196 -9.86 8.48 11.56
CA ASP A 196 -11.33 8.40 11.49
C ASP A 196 -11.85 9.40 10.43
N ASP A 197 -11.27 10.60 10.39
CA ASP A 197 -11.57 11.60 9.34
C ASP A 197 -11.29 11.05 7.93
N VAL A 198 -10.21 10.28 7.74
CA VAL A 198 -9.92 9.60 6.47
C VAL A 198 -11.00 8.56 6.16
N ILE A 199 -11.32 7.69 7.12
CA ILE A 199 -12.28 6.59 6.95
C ILE A 199 -13.65 7.11 6.54
N ASP A 200 -14.06 8.26 7.06
CA ASP A 200 -15.34 8.91 6.72
C ASP A 200 -15.38 9.39 5.26
N GLN A 201 -14.23 9.64 4.64
CA GLN A 201 -14.13 10.01 3.22
C GLN A 201 -14.18 8.80 2.27
N LEU A 202 -13.98 7.57 2.78
CA LEU A 202 -13.92 6.37 1.96
C LEU A 202 -15.32 5.84 1.63
N THR A 203 -15.51 5.38 0.40
CA THR A 203 -16.71 4.64 -0.02
C THR A 203 -16.66 3.18 0.47
N GLY A 204 -17.65 2.36 0.08
CA GLY A 204 -17.70 0.95 0.48
C GLY A 204 -16.59 0.08 -0.10
N ASN A 205 -16.15 0.35 -1.35
CA ASN A 205 -15.07 -0.38 -2.03
C ASN A 205 -13.81 0.49 -2.08
N VAL A 206 -12.69 -0.04 -1.60
CA VAL A 206 -11.42 0.69 -1.52
C VAL A 206 -10.30 -0.11 -2.21
N PHE A 207 -9.61 0.53 -3.14
CA PHE A 207 -8.31 0.09 -3.64
C PHE A 207 -7.24 0.93 -2.96
N ILE A 208 -6.21 0.29 -2.40
CA ILE A 208 -5.10 0.98 -1.75
C ILE A 208 -3.90 1.00 -2.69
N THR A 209 -3.36 2.17 -3.01
CA THR A 209 -2.03 2.30 -3.59
C THR A 209 -1.11 2.87 -2.52
N PHE A 210 -0.11 2.09 -2.16
CA PHE A 210 0.81 2.39 -1.06
C PHE A 210 2.20 2.66 -1.63
N ASP A 211 2.59 3.92 -1.68
CA ASP A 211 3.98 4.30 -1.89
C ASP A 211 4.78 4.11 -0.60
N LEU A 212 5.91 3.41 -0.70
CA LEU A 212 6.74 3.16 0.48
C LEU A 212 7.39 4.42 1.03
N ASP A 213 7.49 5.50 0.26
CA ASP A 213 7.99 6.80 0.74
C ASP A 213 6.97 7.57 1.60
N ALA A 214 5.72 7.09 1.70
CA ALA A 214 4.78 7.55 2.72
C ALA A 214 5.34 7.37 4.13
N LEU A 215 6.16 6.33 4.32
CA LEU A 215 6.86 6.07 5.57
C LEU A 215 8.01 7.06 5.77
N ASP A 216 8.35 7.30 7.04
CA ASP A 216 9.47 8.17 7.36
C ASP A 216 10.81 7.54 6.92
N PRO A 217 11.74 8.31 6.31
CA PRO A 217 13.04 7.80 5.85
C PRO A 217 13.91 7.17 6.96
N SER A 218 13.60 7.44 8.23
CA SER A 218 14.30 6.79 9.35
C SER A 218 13.98 5.31 9.49
N ILE A 219 12.85 4.85 8.94
CA ILE A 219 12.46 3.43 8.92
C ILE A 219 12.39 2.86 7.51
N MET A 220 12.23 3.72 6.47
CA MET A 220 12.13 3.33 5.06
C MET A 220 13.02 4.21 4.17
N PRO A 221 14.36 4.11 4.29
CA PRO A 221 15.29 4.95 3.52
C PRO A 221 15.43 4.53 2.05
N SER A 222 14.99 3.32 1.67
CA SER A 222 15.24 2.74 0.34
C SER A 222 14.09 2.99 -0.63
N THR A 223 13.81 4.29 -0.89
CA THR A 223 12.83 4.75 -1.90
C THR A 223 13.49 5.71 -2.88
N GLY A 224 12.83 6.00 -4.00
CA GLY A 224 13.34 6.88 -5.06
C GLY A 224 13.53 8.32 -4.60
N THR A 225 12.54 8.86 -3.87
CA THR A 225 12.48 10.26 -3.41
C THR A 225 12.01 10.34 -1.96
N PRO A 226 12.86 9.94 -0.98
CA PRO A 226 12.48 9.92 0.43
C PRO A 226 12.26 11.34 0.98
N GLU A 227 11.09 11.57 1.56
CA GLU A 227 10.69 12.84 2.17
C GLU A 227 10.59 12.70 3.70
N PRO A 228 11.13 13.62 4.50
CA PRO A 228 11.08 13.54 5.96
C PRO A 228 9.66 13.83 6.50
N GLY A 229 9.36 13.31 7.69
CA GLY A 229 8.09 13.56 8.39
C GLY A 229 6.97 12.63 7.94
N GLY A 230 7.31 11.39 7.60
CA GLY A 230 6.39 10.35 7.19
C GLY A 230 5.79 9.55 8.35
N LEU A 231 4.97 8.57 7.99
CA LEU A 231 4.32 7.66 8.92
C LEU A 231 5.33 6.68 9.56
N PHE A 232 5.05 6.28 10.79
CA PHE A 232 5.80 5.23 11.47
C PHE A 232 5.06 3.88 11.45
N TRP A 233 5.79 2.82 11.76
CA TRP A 233 5.31 1.44 11.56
C TRP A 233 3.96 1.16 12.25
N TYR A 234 3.84 1.36 13.55
CA TYR A 234 2.61 1.04 14.27
C TYR A 234 1.46 1.99 13.95
N GLU A 235 1.74 3.26 13.69
CA GLU A 235 0.75 4.21 13.19
C GLU A 235 0.18 3.76 11.83
N THR A 236 1.05 3.32 10.93
CA THR A 236 0.64 2.75 9.63
C THR A 236 -0.21 1.50 9.80
N LEU A 237 0.18 0.59 10.69
CA LEU A 237 -0.58 -0.63 10.93
C LEU A 237 -1.95 -0.35 11.53
N GLU A 238 -2.03 0.55 12.51
CA GLU A 238 -3.31 0.96 13.12
C GLU A 238 -4.25 1.56 12.07
N PHE A 239 -3.74 2.48 11.25
CA PHE A 239 -4.52 3.08 10.17
C PHE A 239 -5.03 2.02 9.17
N LEU A 240 -4.15 1.16 8.68
CA LEU A 240 -4.54 0.09 7.76
C LEU A 240 -5.56 -0.85 8.39
N GLN A 241 -5.36 -1.27 9.64
CA GLN A 241 -6.30 -2.13 10.35
C GLN A 241 -7.70 -1.50 10.41
N LYS A 242 -7.79 -0.21 10.78
CA LYS A 242 -9.05 0.55 10.78
C LYS A 242 -9.71 0.57 9.39
N VAL A 243 -8.93 0.80 8.32
CA VAL A 243 -9.44 0.78 6.94
C VAL A 243 -9.99 -0.59 6.56
N PHE A 244 -9.25 -1.68 6.81
CA PHE A 244 -9.68 -3.04 6.49
C PHE A 244 -10.90 -3.50 7.31
N LYS A 245 -11.07 -3.00 8.54
CA LYS A 245 -12.27 -3.25 9.35
C LYS A 245 -13.49 -2.49 8.83
N ALA A 246 -13.32 -1.22 8.48
CA ALA A 246 -14.43 -0.35 8.14
C ALA A 246 -14.91 -0.49 6.69
N LYS A 247 -14.05 -0.96 5.77
CA LYS A 247 -14.31 -0.92 4.33
C LYS A 247 -13.96 -2.24 3.63
N ASN A 248 -14.61 -2.49 2.49
CA ASN A 248 -14.24 -3.60 1.63
C ASN A 248 -13.00 -3.22 0.80
N VAL A 249 -11.81 -3.51 1.30
CA VAL A 249 -10.59 -3.40 0.49
C VAL A 249 -10.64 -4.48 -0.58
N VAL A 250 -10.65 -4.06 -1.85
CA VAL A 250 -10.82 -4.94 -3.01
C VAL A 250 -9.52 -5.38 -3.66
N GLY A 251 -8.43 -4.71 -3.36
CA GLY A 251 -7.07 -4.99 -3.80
C GLY A 251 -6.12 -3.90 -3.34
N PHE A 252 -4.84 -4.10 -3.56
CA PHE A 252 -3.82 -3.07 -3.28
C PHE A 252 -2.58 -3.25 -4.15
N ASP A 253 -1.81 -2.20 -4.28
CA ASP A 253 -0.41 -2.27 -4.71
C ASP A 253 0.52 -1.62 -3.68
N ILE A 254 1.79 -2.04 -3.74
CA ILE A 254 2.91 -1.44 -3.00
C ILE A 254 3.98 -1.11 -4.01
N VAL A 255 4.47 0.13 -3.98
CA VAL A 255 5.38 0.69 -5.00
C VAL A 255 6.58 1.39 -4.39
N GLU A 256 7.52 1.80 -5.23
CA GLU A 256 8.70 2.63 -4.94
C GLU A 256 9.75 1.99 -4.02
N LEU A 257 9.76 0.66 -3.82
CA LEU A 257 10.93 0.04 -3.22
C LEU A 257 12.13 0.17 -4.17
N CYS A 258 13.12 0.98 -3.79
CA CYS A 258 14.40 1.14 -4.48
C CYS A 258 15.51 0.49 -3.66
N PRO A 259 15.80 -0.83 -3.82
CA PRO A 259 16.59 -1.60 -2.88
C PRO A 259 18.03 -1.11 -2.77
N ASN A 260 18.51 -0.95 -1.54
CA ASN A 260 19.90 -0.62 -1.27
C ASN A 260 20.72 -1.90 -0.99
N PRO A 261 21.83 -2.15 -1.71
CA PRO A 261 22.66 -3.33 -1.46
C PRO A 261 23.21 -3.44 -0.05
N SER A 262 23.45 -2.31 0.63
CA SER A 262 24.06 -2.23 1.97
C SER A 262 23.03 -2.16 3.11
N GLU A 263 21.74 -1.96 2.79
CA GLU A 263 20.67 -1.83 3.77
C GLU A 263 19.51 -2.75 3.34
N LYS A 264 19.08 -3.63 4.24
CA LYS A 264 18.08 -4.66 3.96
C LYS A 264 16.83 -4.56 4.82
N SER A 265 16.77 -3.63 5.76
CA SER A 265 15.59 -3.45 6.61
C SER A 265 14.39 -2.97 5.80
N SER A 266 14.62 -2.13 4.79
CA SER A 266 13.56 -1.66 3.88
C SER A 266 12.94 -2.79 3.07
N ASP A 267 13.76 -3.70 2.51
CA ASP A 267 13.27 -4.88 1.79
C ASP A 267 12.38 -5.73 2.70
N PHE A 268 12.81 -5.90 3.96
CA PHE A 268 12.11 -6.71 4.96
C PHE A 268 10.85 -6.03 5.46
N LEU A 269 10.88 -4.69 5.68
CA LEU A 269 9.73 -3.90 6.06
C LEU A 269 8.63 -3.99 4.99
N ALA A 270 8.99 -3.83 3.72
CA ALA A 270 8.05 -3.94 2.61
C ALA A 270 7.40 -5.35 2.54
N ALA A 271 8.18 -6.41 2.78
CA ALA A 271 7.66 -7.77 2.84
C ALA A 271 6.68 -7.97 4.01
N LYS A 272 7.00 -7.42 5.18
CA LYS A 272 6.12 -7.46 6.35
C LYS A 272 4.85 -6.65 6.14
N LEU A 273 4.94 -5.45 5.56
CA LEU A 273 3.77 -4.61 5.26
C LEU A 273 2.78 -5.34 4.34
N TYR A 274 3.27 -5.93 3.25
CA TYR A 274 2.44 -6.73 2.34
C TYR A 274 1.71 -7.86 3.09
N TYR A 275 2.42 -8.60 3.91
CA TYR A 275 1.86 -9.71 4.66
C TYR A 275 0.85 -9.26 5.71
N LYS A 276 1.10 -8.14 6.40
CA LYS A 276 0.16 -7.50 7.34
C LYS A 276 -1.14 -7.10 6.66
N MET A 277 -1.06 -6.47 5.47
CA MET A 277 -2.25 -6.10 4.71
C MET A 277 -3.08 -7.33 4.30
N LEU A 278 -2.45 -8.45 3.94
CA LEU A 278 -3.17 -9.71 3.71
C LEU A 278 -3.78 -10.27 4.98
N SER A 279 -3.06 -10.23 6.11
CA SER A 279 -3.58 -10.66 7.42
C SER A 279 -4.81 -9.86 7.81
N TYR A 280 -4.80 -8.54 7.61
CA TYR A 280 -5.96 -7.70 7.84
C TYR A 280 -7.12 -8.03 6.90
N LYS A 281 -6.85 -8.32 5.62
CA LYS A 281 -7.92 -8.68 4.67
C LYS A 281 -8.64 -9.97 5.02
N PHE A 282 -7.94 -10.99 5.50
CA PHE A 282 -8.50 -12.34 5.59
C PHE A 282 -8.65 -12.85 7.03
N SER A 283 -8.06 -12.19 8.02
CA SER A 283 -8.00 -12.71 9.38
C SER A 283 -8.49 -11.75 10.46
N LEU A 284 -8.87 -10.50 10.12
CA LEU A 284 -9.56 -9.64 11.08
C LEU A 284 -10.95 -10.23 11.36
N LYS A 285 -11.24 -10.43 12.65
CA LYS A 285 -12.57 -10.84 13.11
C LYS A 285 -13.35 -9.61 13.53
N ASP A 286 -14.67 -9.65 13.34
CA ASP A 286 -15.55 -8.54 13.71
C ASP A 286 -15.66 -8.30 15.23
N ASP A 287 -15.17 -9.23 16.09
CA ASP A 287 -15.52 -9.32 17.49
C ASP A 287 -14.36 -9.21 18.51
N ASP A 288 -13.17 -8.75 18.16
CA ASP A 288 -12.04 -8.70 19.11
C ASP A 288 -11.94 -7.38 19.92
N TYR A 289 -13.06 -6.69 20.15
CA TYR A 289 -13.19 -5.74 21.27
C TYR A 289 -14.26 -6.24 22.25
N GLU A 290 -14.00 -7.32 22.97
CA GLU A 290 -14.44 -7.36 24.37
C GLU A 290 -13.60 -6.28 25.06
N GLU A 291 -14.20 -5.11 25.32
CA GLU A 291 -13.67 -4.16 26.29
C GLU A 291 -13.43 -4.96 27.57
N ASP A 292 -12.15 -5.16 27.87
CA ASP A 292 -11.76 -5.74 29.15
C ASP A 292 -12.08 -4.68 30.22
N GLU A 293 -13.35 -4.62 30.64
CA GLU A 293 -13.84 -3.72 31.70
C GLU A 293 -13.06 -3.89 33.02
N ASN A 294 -12.10 -4.82 33.05
CA ASN A 294 -11.20 -5.09 34.17
C ASN A 294 -9.73 -4.71 33.91
N ASN A 295 -9.43 -3.83 32.97
CA ASN A 295 -8.06 -3.43 32.75
C ASN A 295 -7.57 -2.46 33.86
N ASP A 296 -7.28 -3.02 35.02
CA ASP A 296 -6.49 -2.42 36.10
C ASP A 296 -5.01 -2.31 35.66
N SER A 297 -4.78 -1.71 34.48
CA SER A 297 -3.42 -1.45 33.99
C SER A 297 -2.69 -0.56 34.99
N PRO A 298 -1.46 -0.93 35.40
CA PRO A 298 -0.63 -0.08 36.26
C PRO A 298 -0.42 1.33 35.71
N PHE A 299 -0.57 1.53 34.40
CA PHE A 299 -0.44 2.83 33.74
C PHE A 299 -1.66 3.74 33.95
N ASN A 300 -2.86 3.22 34.15
CA ASN A 300 -4.03 4.02 34.50
C ASN A 300 -4.02 4.55 35.94
N LYS A 301 -3.14 4.01 36.80
CA LYS A 301 -2.94 4.55 38.15
C LYS A 301 -2.04 5.79 38.16
N LEU A 302 -1.20 5.98 37.14
CA LEU A 302 -0.30 7.14 37.07
C LEU A 302 -1.01 8.43 36.62
N SER A 303 -2.11 8.35 35.89
CA SER A 303 -2.88 9.53 35.47
C SER A 303 -3.64 10.17 36.64
N LYS A 304 -4.04 9.38 37.63
CA LYS A 304 -4.75 9.88 38.85
C LYS A 304 -3.85 10.63 39.84
N PHE A 305 -2.54 10.61 39.67
CA PHE A 305 -1.59 11.37 40.52
C PHE A 305 -1.22 12.77 39.96
N ARG A 306 -1.70 13.14 38.76
CA ARG A 306 -1.43 14.45 38.17
C ARG A 306 -2.43 15.54 38.53
N ASP A 307 -3.58 15.20 39.09
CA ASP A 307 -4.66 16.16 39.35
C ASP A 307 -4.74 16.62 40.83
N ASN A 308 -3.70 16.35 41.67
CA ASN A 308 -3.74 16.70 43.08
C ASN A 308 -2.59 17.63 43.56
N ASP A 309 -1.95 18.38 42.66
CA ASP A 309 -1.03 19.43 43.05
C ASP A 309 -1.55 20.81 42.64
N GLU A 310 -2.66 21.23 43.25
CA GLU A 310 -2.98 22.63 43.46
C GLU A 310 -2.51 23.01 44.88
N TYR A 311 -1.37 23.68 44.96
CA TYR A 311 -1.08 24.67 45.97
C TYR A 311 -0.05 25.70 45.41
#